data_4c1478ba8d6e5c986b2ad989177edec9
#
_entry.id   4c1478ba8d6e5c986b2ad989177edec9
#
_cell.length_a   1.000
_cell.length_b   1.000
_cell.length_c   1.000
_cell.angle_alpha   90.00
_cell.angle_beta   90.00
_cell.angle_gamma   90.00
#
_symmetry.space_group_name_H-M   'P 1'
#
loop_
_entity.id
_entity.type
_entity.pdbx_description
1 polymer ?
#
loop_
_entity_poly.entity_id
_entity_poly.type
_entity_poly.pdbx_seq_one_letter_code
_entity_poly.pdbx_strand_id
1 'polypeptide(L)'
;MLFANPVPSEFASGQFYNQTAADYYLSAAKLESDYAPVRFERELRLFRKYCSTGSVLDVGCSSGAFLFQLRRQFPGTYEILGTDVSGSPLDYAQSQGIPVVRGNFLEGIVDHKKFDAITFWAVLEHIAEPAAFIETAEKLLNPAGICFVLVPNMKSLATRLLGVKYRYIYPQHLNYFTQATLLKLCSSRFSVLKLSSTHFNPVVIWQDWRRGGSEVSNEERARLLQRTTAYKQNPLLGPLRFLYRSAEKLLAATGLADNLAIVLRRR
;
A
#
# COMPACT_ATOMS: atom_id res chain seq x y z
N MET A 1 3.38 -10.10 17.06
CA MET A 1 2.51 -9.58 15.98
C MET A 1 1.09 -9.62 16.52
N LEU A 2 0.34 -8.56 16.37
CA LEU A 2 -1.11 -8.59 16.60
C LEU A 2 -1.77 -9.03 15.30
N PHE A 3 -2.79 -9.87 15.40
CA PHE A 3 -3.57 -10.36 14.26
C PHE A 3 -5.01 -10.61 14.69
N ALA A 4 -5.93 -10.55 13.73
CA ALA A 4 -7.34 -10.87 13.98
C ALA A 4 -7.51 -12.36 14.31
N ASN A 5 -8.23 -12.68 15.39
CA ASN A 5 -8.53 -14.05 15.76
C ASN A 5 -9.92 -14.12 16.45
N PRO A 6 -10.91 -14.83 15.90
CA PRO A 6 -10.83 -15.55 14.62
C PRO A 6 -10.76 -14.59 13.41
N VAL A 7 -10.19 -15.07 12.31
CA VAL A 7 -10.25 -14.38 11.02
C VAL A 7 -11.61 -14.67 10.38
N PRO A 8 -12.44 -13.64 10.07
CA PRO A 8 -13.68 -13.85 9.36
C PRO A 8 -13.43 -14.53 7.99
N SER A 9 -14.22 -15.56 7.66
CA SER A 9 -14.03 -16.37 6.46
C SER A 9 -14.07 -15.55 5.16
N GLU A 10 -14.90 -14.53 5.09
CA GLU A 10 -15.03 -13.62 3.96
C GLU A 10 -13.76 -12.83 3.66
N PHE A 11 -12.98 -12.46 4.69
CA PHE A 11 -11.69 -11.79 4.51
C PHE A 11 -10.59 -12.79 4.16
N ALA A 12 -10.59 -13.97 4.80
CA ALA A 12 -9.61 -15.02 4.53
C ALA A 12 -9.69 -15.53 3.10
N SER A 13 -10.91 -15.67 2.54
CA SER A 13 -11.15 -16.11 1.17
C SER A 13 -10.97 -15.02 0.11
N GLY A 14 -10.85 -13.75 0.50
CA GLY A 14 -10.87 -12.62 -0.41
C GLY A 14 -12.26 -12.29 -1.00
N GLN A 15 -13.30 -13.01 -0.63
CA GLN A 15 -14.67 -12.84 -1.16
C GLN A 15 -15.22 -11.45 -0.86
N PHE A 16 -14.90 -10.88 0.31
CA PHE A 16 -15.25 -9.52 0.69
C PHE A 16 -14.81 -8.49 -0.36
N TYR A 17 -13.60 -8.63 -0.90
CA TYR A 17 -13.05 -7.69 -1.89
C TYR A 17 -13.76 -7.78 -3.24
N ASN A 18 -14.31 -8.93 -3.59
CA ASN A 18 -15.12 -9.08 -4.81
C ASN A 18 -16.50 -8.41 -4.68
N GLN A 19 -17.11 -8.44 -3.48
CA GLN A 19 -18.47 -7.97 -3.26
C GLN A 19 -18.54 -6.47 -2.94
N THR A 20 -17.59 -5.94 -2.17
CA THR A 20 -17.62 -4.57 -1.64
C THR A 20 -16.57 -3.63 -2.26
N ALA A 21 -15.64 -4.18 -3.03
CA ALA A 21 -14.53 -3.42 -3.58
C ALA A 21 -14.97 -2.33 -4.57
N ALA A 22 -16.02 -2.56 -5.35
CA ALA A 22 -16.48 -1.61 -6.35
C ALA A 22 -16.90 -0.26 -5.74
N ASP A 23 -17.64 -0.29 -4.64
CA ASP A 23 -18.20 0.92 -4.02
C ASP A 23 -17.13 1.88 -3.48
N TYR A 24 -16.03 1.32 -2.98
CA TYR A 24 -14.93 2.13 -2.47
C TYR A 24 -13.88 2.44 -3.54
N TYR A 25 -13.31 1.40 -4.15
CA TYR A 25 -12.14 1.56 -5.03
C TYR A 25 -12.49 2.24 -6.36
N LEU A 26 -13.74 2.14 -6.82
CA LEU A 26 -14.22 2.79 -8.04
C LEU A 26 -15.05 4.06 -7.78
N SER A 27 -15.18 4.50 -6.54
CA SER A 27 -15.83 5.78 -6.26
C SER A 27 -15.08 6.93 -6.94
N ALA A 28 -15.82 7.91 -7.47
CA ALA A 28 -15.22 9.04 -8.21
C ALA A 28 -14.14 9.77 -7.39
N ALA A 29 -14.38 10.00 -6.09
CA ALA A 29 -13.44 10.66 -5.20
C ALA A 29 -12.15 9.84 -4.99
N LYS A 30 -12.26 8.51 -4.92
CA LYS A 30 -11.11 7.60 -4.79
C LYS A 30 -10.29 7.56 -6.06
N LEU A 31 -10.93 7.38 -7.21
CA LEU A 31 -10.27 7.35 -8.52
C LEU A 31 -9.57 8.67 -8.84
N GLU A 32 -10.23 9.82 -8.63
CA GLU A 32 -9.61 11.13 -8.81
C GLU A 32 -8.33 11.26 -7.97
N SER A 33 -8.36 10.79 -6.73
CA SER A 33 -7.21 10.84 -5.84
C SER A 33 -6.10 9.88 -6.25
N ASP A 34 -6.44 8.63 -6.58
CA ASP A 34 -5.46 7.59 -6.89
C ASP A 34 -4.73 7.87 -8.21
N TYR A 35 -5.44 8.45 -9.19
CA TYR A 35 -4.87 8.82 -10.47
C TYR A 35 -4.22 10.22 -10.49
N ALA A 36 -4.28 10.96 -9.38
CA ALA A 36 -3.58 12.23 -9.26
C ALA A 36 -2.06 12.06 -9.26
N PRO A 37 -1.28 12.89 -9.96
CA PRO A 37 0.19 12.76 -10.05
C PRO A 37 0.91 12.74 -8.71
N VAL A 38 0.36 13.43 -7.70
CA VAL A 38 0.95 13.54 -6.35
C VAL A 38 0.68 12.33 -5.45
N ARG A 39 -0.18 11.39 -5.88
CA ARG A 39 -0.66 10.31 -5.03
C ARG A 39 0.45 9.33 -4.63
N PHE A 40 1.24 8.90 -5.59
CA PHE A 40 2.31 7.91 -5.40
C PHE A 40 3.72 8.53 -5.48
N GLU A 41 3.85 9.84 -5.30
CA GLU A 41 5.14 10.55 -5.45
C GLU A 41 6.26 9.93 -4.59
N ARG A 42 5.94 9.47 -3.39
CA ARG A 42 6.91 8.88 -2.45
C ARG A 42 7.25 7.46 -2.79
N GLU A 43 6.23 6.66 -3.06
CA GLU A 43 6.36 5.28 -3.48
C GLU A 43 7.17 5.20 -4.78
N LEU A 44 6.87 6.04 -5.76
CA LEU A 44 7.62 6.12 -7.01
C LEU A 44 9.06 6.57 -6.80
N ARG A 45 9.30 7.57 -5.94
CA ARG A 45 10.66 8.02 -5.61
C ARG A 45 11.44 6.92 -4.89
N LEU A 46 10.82 6.21 -3.95
CA LEU A 46 11.43 5.06 -3.28
C LEU A 46 11.72 3.94 -4.28
N PHE A 47 10.73 3.59 -5.12
CA PHE A 47 10.82 2.56 -6.13
C PHE A 47 11.97 2.83 -7.10
N ARG A 48 12.01 4.01 -7.70
CA ARG A 48 13.04 4.43 -8.66
C ARG A 48 14.47 4.39 -8.11
N LYS A 49 14.63 4.60 -6.82
CA LYS A 49 15.95 4.54 -6.18
C LYS A 49 16.57 3.14 -6.24
N TYR A 50 15.76 2.08 -6.25
CA TYR A 50 16.23 0.70 -6.17
C TYR A 50 15.93 -0.13 -7.41
N CYS A 51 14.97 0.30 -8.23
CA CYS A 51 14.61 -0.33 -9.50
C CYS A 51 14.49 0.77 -10.58
N SER A 52 15.51 0.92 -11.41
CA SER A 52 15.56 1.98 -12.42
C SER A 52 14.90 1.58 -13.75
N THR A 53 14.85 0.29 -14.06
CA THR A 53 14.26 -0.31 -15.28
C THR A 53 13.83 -1.74 -14.99
N GLY A 54 13.13 -2.37 -15.92
CA GLY A 54 12.86 -3.81 -15.90
C GLY A 54 11.39 -4.17 -15.72
N SER A 55 11.14 -5.43 -15.41
CA SER A 55 9.80 -6.01 -15.25
C SER A 55 9.29 -5.83 -13.82
N VAL A 56 8.03 -5.38 -13.68
CA VAL A 56 7.40 -5.03 -12.41
C VAL A 56 6.07 -5.76 -12.25
N LEU A 57 5.91 -6.45 -11.11
CA LEU A 57 4.63 -7.00 -10.69
C LEU A 57 4.10 -6.22 -9.49
N ASP A 58 2.90 -5.64 -9.60
CA ASP A 58 2.20 -5.01 -8.49
C ASP A 58 1.10 -5.95 -7.98
N VAL A 59 1.29 -6.52 -6.80
CA VAL A 59 0.38 -7.48 -6.18
C VAL A 59 -0.63 -6.73 -5.31
N GLY A 60 -1.92 -7.02 -5.50
CA GLY A 60 -3.01 -6.24 -4.91
C GLY A 60 -3.13 -4.86 -5.57
N CYS A 61 -2.99 -4.80 -6.90
CA CYS A 61 -2.91 -3.54 -7.65
C CYS A 61 -4.23 -2.75 -7.71
N SER A 62 -5.36 -3.36 -7.33
CA SER A 62 -6.69 -2.75 -7.36
C SER A 62 -6.98 -2.10 -8.72
N SER A 63 -7.31 -0.82 -8.77
CA SER A 63 -7.55 -0.05 -10.01
C SER A 63 -6.28 0.21 -10.86
N GLY A 64 -5.11 -0.30 -10.48
CA GLY A 64 -3.86 -0.16 -11.24
C GLY A 64 -3.19 1.22 -11.16
N ALA A 65 -3.60 2.07 -10.23
CA ALA A 65 -3.19 3.47 -10.20
C ALA A 65 -1.68 3.68 -9.99
N PHE A 66 -1.00 2.83 -9.20
CA PHE A 66 0.46 2.88 -9.06
C PHE A 66 1.16 2.59 -10.40
N LEU A 67 0.76 1.51 -11.08
CA LEU A 67 1.32 1.13 -12.37
C LEU A 67 1.02 2.18 -13.45
N PHE A 68 -0.18 2.77 -13.42
CA PHE A 68 -0.53 3.87 -14.31
C PHE A 68 0.42 5.06 -14.13
N GLN A 69 0.69 5.48 -12.88
CA GLN A 69 1.61 6.58 -12.60
C GLN A 69 3.06 6.22 -12.97
N LEU A 70 3.48 4.98 -12.71
CA LEU A 70 4.81 4.48 -13.08
C LEU A 70 5.02 4.57 -14.61
N ARG A 71 4.06 4.06 -15.39
CA ARG A 71 4.11 4.13 -16.85
C ARG A 71 4.04 5.56 -17.39
N ARG A 72 3.17 6.39 -16.82
CA ARG A 72 2.99 7.79 -17.23
C ARG A 72 4.23 8.63 -17.01
N GLN A 73 4.89 8.47 -15.85
CA GLN A 73 6.06 9.28 -15.49
C GLN A 73 7.36 8.75 -16.12
N PHE A 74 7.42 7.46 -16.46
CA PHE A 74 8.60 6.80 -17.01
C PHE A 74 8.22 5.93 -18.22
N PRO A 75 7.76 6.56 -19.31
CA PRO A 75 7.30 5.81 -20.50
C PRO A 75 8.42 4.94 -21.08
N GLY A 76 8.06 3.70 -21.46
CA GLY A 76 9.01 2.75 -22.08
C GLY A 76 10.09 2.19 -21.15
N THR A 77 10.07 2.55 -19.86
CA THR A 77 11.13 2.15 -18.91
C THR A 77 10.85 0.81 -18.23
N TYR A 78 9.57 0.46 -18.06
CA TYR A 78 9.16 -0.73 -17.31
C TYR A 78 8.17 -1.59 -18.11
N GLU A 79 8.36 -2.90 -18.03
CA GLU A 79 7.31 -3.88 -18.35
C GLU A 79 6.46 -4.10 -17.10
N ILE A 80 5.23 -3.64 -17.11
CA ILE A 80 4.35 -3.64 -15.93
C ILE A 80 3.31 -4.74 -16.01
N LEU A 81 2.98 -5.34 -14.87
CA LEU A 81 1.88 -6.29 -14.70
C LEU A 81 1.24 -6.06 -13.33
N GLY A 82 -0.08 -6.04 -13.26
CA GLY A 82 -0.83 -6.01 -12.01
C GLY A 82 -1.54 -7.34 -11.73
N THR A 83 -1.74 -7.67 -10.45
CA THR A 83 -2.62 -8.78 -10.06
C THR A 83 -3.46 -8.41 -8.85
N ASP A 84 -4.70 -8.86 -8.84
CA ASP A 84 -5.64 -8.67 -7.72
C ASP A 84 -6.71 -9.77 -7.74
N VAL A 85 -7.36 -10.00 -6.60
CA VAL A 85 -8.52 -10.90 -6.50
C VAL A 85 -9.83 -10.20 -6.86
N SER A 86 -9.89 -8.87 -6.75
CA SER A 86 -11.09 -8.06 -6.96
C SER A 86 -11.35 -7.80 -8.45
N GLY A 87 -12.56 -8.16 -8.91
CA GLY A 87 -12.94 -8.12 -10.33
C GLY A 87 -13.06 -6.70 -10.89
N SER A 88 -14.03 -5.92 -10.41
CA SER A 88 -14.35 -4.61 -10.97
C SER A 88 -13.18 -3.61 -10.96
N PRO A 89 -12.35 -3.50 -9.89
CA PRO A 89 -11.16 -2.67 -9.94
C PRO A 89 -10.16 -3.09 -11.01
N LEU A 90 -9.97 -4.40 -11.24
CA LEU A 90 -9.10 -4.89 -12.32
C LEU A 90 -9.65 -4.57 -13.71
N ASP A 91 -10.96 -4.70 -13.91
CA ASP A 91 -11.59 -4.32 -15.18
C ASP A 91 -11.36 -2.83 -15.48
N TYR A 92 -11.42 -1.99 -14.43
CA TYR A 92 -11.07 -0.57 -14.56
C TYR A 92 -9.58 -0.38 -14.90
N ALA A 93 -8.66 -1.07 -14.20
CA ALA A 93 -7.23 -1.01 -14.50
C ALA A 93 -6.96 -1.39 -15.97
N GLN A 94 -7.60 -2.44 -16.46
CA GLN A 94 -7.50 -2.88 -17.85
C GLN A 94 -8.03 -1.82 -18.82
N SER A 95 -9.15 -1.16 -18.50
CA SER A 95 -9.69 -0.05 -19.30
C SER A 95 -8.72 1.15 -19.39
N GLN A 96 -7.86 1.33 -18.37
CA GLN A 96 -6.78 2.32 -18.37
C GLN A 96 -5.52 1.82 -19.10
N GLY A 97 -5.60 0.66 -19.75
CA GLY A 97 -4.51 0.03 -20.51
C GLY A 97 -3.42 -0.59 -19.62
N ILE A 98 -3.69 -0.87 -18.35
CA ILE A 98 -2.75 -1.59 -17.49
C ILE A 98 -2.91 -3.09 -17.72
N PRO A 99 -1.85 -3.83 -18.07
CA PRO A 99 -1.88 -5.28 -18.14
C PRO A 99 -2.15 -5.86 -16.74
N VAL A 100 -3.16 -6.73 -16.63
CA VAL A 100 -3.56 -7.33 -15.35
C VAL A 100 -3.87 -8.82 -15.50
N VAL A 101 -3.66 -9.57 -14.41
CA VAL A 101 -4.08 -10.97 -14.26
C VAL A 101 -4.94 -11.06 -13.01
N ARG A 102 -6.15 -11.62 -13.16
CA ARG A 102 -7.08 -11.84 -12.05
C ARG A 102 -6.77 -13.16 -11.38
N GLY A 103 -6.74 -13.15 -10.05
CA GLY A 103 -6.65 -14.36 -9.23
C GLY A 103 -5.86 -14.17 -7.96
N ASN A 104 -5.80 -15.24 -7.18
CA ASN A 104 -5.00 -15.27 -5.96
C ASN A 104 -3.52 -15.42 -6.31
N PHE A 105 -2.69 -14.53 -5.78
CA PHE A 105 -1.26 -14.52 -6.01
C PHE A 105 -0.56 -15.86 -5.64
N LEU A 106 -1.11 -16.61 -4.68
CA LEU A 106 -0.58 -17.92 -4.26
C LEU A 106 -0.97 -19.07 -5.21
N GLU A 107 -1.90 -18.87 -6.13
CA GLU A 107 -2.40 -19.91 -7.04
C GLU A 107 -1.60 -20.04 -8.34
N GLY A 108 -0.40 -19.46 -8.37
CA GLY A 108 0.51 -19.63 -9.52
C GLY A 108 0.11 -18.87 -10.78
N ILE A 109 -0.75 -17.86 -10.66
CA ILE A 109 -1.28 -17.09 -11.81
C ILE A 109 -0.23 -16.41 -12.68
N VAL A 110 1.01 -16.29 -12.18
CA VAL A 110 2.16 -15.67 -12.87
C VAL A 110 3.44 -16.52 -12.79
N ASP A 111 3.33 -17.81 -12.48
CA ASP A 111 4.47 -18.71 -12.19
C ASP A 111 5.51 -18.84 -13.31
N HIS A 112 5.12 -18.58 -14.55
CA HIS A 112 6.02 -18.67 -15.70
C HIS A 112 6.85 -17.40 -15.95
N LYS A 113 6.64 -16.35 -15.14
CA LYS A 113 7.34 -15.07 -15.27
C LYS A 113 8.26 -14.80 -14.09
N LYS A 114 9.36 -14.10 -14.36
CA LYS A 114 10.25 -13.54 -13.35
C LYS A 114 10.22 -12.02 -13.46
N PHE A 115 10.41 -11.35 -12.32
CA PHE A 115 10.32 -9.90 -12.22
C PHE A 115 11.56 -9.29 -11.59
N ASP A 116 11.93 -8.10 -12.04
CA ASP A 116 13.01 -7.31 -11.43
C ASP A 116 12.51 -6.59 -10.18
N ALA A 117 11.21 -6.30 -10.11
CA ALA A 117 10.58 -5.76 -8.90
C ALA A 117 9.21 -6.37 -8.65
N ILE A 118 8.89 -6.60 -7.38
CA ILE A 118 7.54 -6.95 -6.89
C ILE A 118 7.15 -5.94 -5.82
N THR A 119 5.91 -5.44 -5.89
CA THR A 119 5.41 -4.42 -4.97
C THR A 119 4.15 -4.90 -4.23
N PHE A 120 4.05 -4.54 -2.93
CA PHE A 120 2.90 -4.75 -2.05
C PHE A 120 2.57 -3.42 -1.37
N TRP A 121 1.70 -2.62 -1.98
CA TRP A 121 1.30 -1.32 -1.45
C TRP A 121 0.01 -1.42 -0.64
N ALA A 122 0.11 -1.56 0.69
CA ALA A 122 -1.01 -1.77 1.60
C ALA A 122 -1.81 -3.06 1.27
N VAL A 123 -1.12 -4.19 1.25
CA VAL A 123 -1.66 -5.51 0.91
C VAL A 123 -1.50 -6.50 2.05
N LEU A 124 -0.30 -6.64 2.62
CA LEU A 124 0.01 -7.71 3.57
C LEU A 124 -0.78 -7.61 4.89
N GLU A 125 -1.29 -6.44 5.23
CA GLU A 125 -2.21 -6.25 6.36
C GLU A 125 -3.56 -6.96 6.16
N HIS A 126 -3.96 -7.18 4.91
CA HIS A 126 -5.23 -7.81 4.55
C HIS A 126 -5.13 -9.33 4.29
N ILE A 127 -3.93 -9.89 4.28
CA ILE A 127 -3.66 -11.26 3.86
C ILE A 127 -3.63 -12.21 5.05
N ALA A 128 -4.33 -13.34 4.99
CA ALA A 128 -4.31 -14.36 6.04
C ALA A 128 -2.90 -14.97 6.21
N GLU A 129 -2.20 -15.20 5.11
CA GLU A 129 -0.87 -15.86 5.08
C GLU A 129 0.22 -14.95 4.50
N PRO A 130 0.62 -13.87 5.17
CA PRO A 130 1.61 -12.93 4.62
C PRO A 130 2.99 -13.56 4.40
N ALA A 131 3.34 -14.62 5.13
CA ALA A 131 4.58 -15.35 4.93
C ALA A 131 4.62 -16.09 3.58
N ALA A 132 3.51 -16.69 3.17
CA ALA A 132 3.39 -17.35 1.86
C ALA A 132 3.50 -16.34 0.71
N PHE A 133 2.95 -15.13 0.87
CA PHE A 133 3.10 -14.05 -0.12
C PHE A 133 4.57 -13.62 -0.27
N ILE A 134 5.30 -13.47 0.82
CA ILE A 134 6.73 -13.12 0.80
C ILE A 134 7.57 -14.25 0.18
N GLU A 135 7.25 -15.51 0.46
CA GLU A 135 7.89 -16.67 -0.15
C GLU A 135 7.65 -16.74 -1.66
N THR A 136 6.41 -16.56 -2.09
CA THR A 136 6.05 -16.54 -3.52
C THR A 136 6.74 -15.37 -4.24
N ALA A 137 6.81 -14.19 -3.62
CA ALA A 137 7.55 -13.06 -4.19
C ALA A 137 9.04 -13.37 -4.36
N GLU A 138 9.67 -14.03 -3.38
CA GLU A 138 11.07 -14.48 -3.50
C GLU A 138 11.26 -15.40 -4.72
N LYS A 139 10.35 -16.38 -4.90
CA LYS A 139 10.41 -17.32 -6.02
C LYS A 139 10.25 -16.64 -7.37
N LEU A 140 9.41 -15.61 -7.47
CA LEU A 140 9.10 -14.90 -8.72
C LEU A 140 10.08 -13.78 -9.05
N LEU A 141 10.94 -13.36 -8.14
CA LEU A 141 11.97 -12.35 -8.41
C LEU A 141 13.15 -12.93 -9.19
N ASN A 142 13.70 -12.14 -10.08
CA ASN A 142 15.00 -12.37 -10.70
C ASN A 142 16.12 -12.42 -9.63
N PRO A 143 17.29 -12.98 -9.91
CA PRO A 143 18.48 -12.82 -9.05
C PRO A 143 18.72 -11.33 -8.77
N ALA A 144 18.93 -10.98 -7.50
CA ALA A 144 19.06 -9.60 -6.99
C ALA A 144 17.81 -8.70 -7.23
N GLY A 145 16.68 -9.27 -7.62
CA GLY A 145 15.39 -8.55 -7.75
C GLY A 145 14.93 -7.93 -6.43
N ILE A 146 14.11 -6.91 -6.52
CA ILE A 146 13.73 -6.04 -5.40
C ILE A 146 12.26 -6.24 -5.03
N CYS A 147 11.98 -6.46 -3.76
CA CYS A 147 10.62 -6.46 -3.22
C CYS A 147 10.38 -5.19 -2.39
N PHE A 148 9.24 -4.55 -2.63
CA PHE A 148 8.80 -3.36 -1.90
C PHE A 148 7.52 -3.69 -1.14
N VAL A 149 7.50 -3.35 0.14
CA VAL A 149 6.32 -3.53 0.99
C VAL A 149 6.01 -2.24 1.72
N LEU A 150 4.75 -1.83 1.70
CA LEU A 150 4.19 -0.75 2.51
C LEU A 150 3.03 -1.31 3.33
N VAL A 151 3.06 -1.12 4.66
CA VAL A 151 2.00 -1.56 5.59
C VAL A 151 1.78 -0.51 6.68
N PRO A 152 0.60 -0.47 7.33
CA PRO A 152 0.38 0.37 8.50
C PRO A 152 1.34 0.06 9.65
N ASN A 153 1.74 1.11 10.38
CA ASN A 153 2.65 1.03 11.51
C ASN A 153 1.90 1.00 12.84
N MET A 154 1.87 -0.14 13.50
CA MET A 154 1.22 -0.30 14.80
C MET A 154 1.91 0.47 15.94
N LYS A 155 3.11 1.02 15.73
CA LYS A 155 3.81 1.88 16.68
C LYS A 155 3.81 3.35 16.26
N SER A 156 2.95 3.76 15.32
CA SER A 156 2.81 5.15 14.90
C SER A 156 2.37 6.06 16.04
N LEU A 157 2.62 7.37 15.89
CA LEU A 157 2.08 8.38 16.81
C LEU A 157 0.56 8.30 16.89
N ALA A 158 -0.11 8.14 15.75
CA ALA A 158 -1.57 7.99 15.68
C ALA A 158 -2.08 6.80 16.52
N THR A 159 -1.47 5.63 16.35
CA THR A 159 -1.84 4.43 17.12
C THR A 159 -1.59 4.61 18.62
N ARG A 160 -0.49 5.29 19.00
CA ARG A 160 -0.18 5.55 20.43
C ARG A 160 -1.18 6.50 21.08
N LEU A 161 -1.64 7.51 20.34
CA LEU A 161 -2.59 8.52 20.87
C LEU A 161 -4.03 8.01 20.91
N LEU A 162 -4.43 7.22 19.90
CA LEU A 162 -5.83 6.85 19.68
C LEU A 162 -6.15 5.42 20.06
N GLY A 163 -5.15 4.52 20.12
CA GLY A 163 -5.37 3.10 20.37
C GLY A 163 -6.37 2.51 19.36
N VAL A 164 -7.35 1.79 19.87
CA VAL A 164 -8.40 1.14 19.06
C VAL A 164 -9.33 2.12 18.34
N LYS A 165 -9.28 3.41 18.69
CA LYS A 165 -10.06 4.46 18.01
C LYS A 165 -9.45 4.88 16.67
N TYR A 166 -8.23 4.43 16.36
CA TYR A 166 -7.58 4.78 15.11
C TYR A 166 -8.18 4.00 13.94
N ARG A 167 -8.61 4.70 12.89
CA ARG A 167 -9.35 4.13 11.74
C ARG A 167 -8.65 3.02 10.97
N TYR A 168 -7.34 2.82 11.15
CA TYR A 168 -6.62 1.71 10.58
C TYR A 168 -6.61 0.46 11.48
N ILE A 169 -7.28 0.50 12.64
CA ILE A 169 -7.59 -0.67 13.44
C ILE A 169 -9.04 -1.03 13.16
N TYR A 170 -9.27 -1.90 12.19
CA TYR A 170 -10.60 -2.27 11.73
C TYR A 170 -10.61 -3.71 11.15
N PRO A 171 -11.77 -4.36 11.02
CA PRO A 171 -11.87 -5.80 10.75
C PRO A 171 -11.14 -6.31 9.50
N GLN A 172 -10.99 -5.46 8.47
CA GLN A 172 -10.31 -5.86 7.22
C GLN A 172 -8.78 -5.96 7.36
N HIS A 173 -8.18 -5.35 8.39
CA HIS A 173 -6.76 -5.53 8.68
C HIS A 173 -6.57 -6.76 9.56
N LEU A 174 -6.16 -7.86 8.92
CA LEU A 174 -5.90 -9.13 9.59
C LEU A 174 -4.57 -9.11 10.34
N ASN A 175 -3.59 -8.34 9.87
CA ASN A 175 -2.26 -8.24 10.45
C ASN A 175 -1.91 -6.80 10.81
N TYR A 176 -1.30 -6.64 11.98
CA TYR A 176 -0.83 -5.35 12.47
C TYR A 176 0.68 -5.40 12.67
N PHE A 177 1.41 -4.69 11.81
CA PHE A 177 2.86 -4.75 11.76
C PHE A 177 3.54 -3.69 12.64
N THR A 178 4.64 -4.10 13.25
CA THR A 178 5.67 -3.22 13.79
C THR A 178 6.96 -3.42 12.97
N GLN A 179 7.94 -2.53 13.12
CA GLN A 179 9.24 -2.71 12.45
C GLN A 179 9.84 -4.09 12.74
N ALA A 180 9.82 -4.53 14.00
CA ALA A 180 10.38 -5.82 14.41
C ALA A 180 9.64 -7.01 13.77
N THR A 181 8.29 -6.97 13.70
CA THR A 181 7.52 -8.07 13.12
C THR A 181 7.62 -8.10 11.61
N LEU A 182 7.70 -6.94 10.94
CA LEU A 182 7.92 -6.86 9.50
C LEU A 182 9.32 -7.36 9.12
N LEU A 183 10.35 -6.98 9.88
CA LEU A 183 11.70 -7.51 9.73
C LEU A 183 11.74 -9.03 9.90
N LYS A 184 11.11 -9.56 10.95
CA LYS A 184 11.06 -11.00 11.20
C LYS A 184 10.39 -11.76 10.05
N LEU A 185 9.33 -11.19 9.47
CA LEU A 185 8.62 -11.78 8.32
C LEU A 185 9.53 -11.90 7.08
N CYS A 186 10.36 -10.89 6.82
CA CYS A 186 11.10 -10.77 5.56
C CYS A 186 12.55 -11.26 5.62
N SER A 187 13.24 -11.13 6.78
CA SER A 187 14.70 -11.29 6.88
C SER A 187 15.21 -12.71 6.70
N SER A 188 14.36 -13.74 6.81
CA SER A 188 14.76 -15.12 6.55
C SER A 188 15.09 -15.38 5.07
N ARG A 189 14.44 -14.64 4.16
CA ARG A 189 14.52 -14.85 2.70
C ARG A 189 15.18 -13.71 1.93
N PHE A 190 15.16 -12.52 2.51
CA PHE A 190 15.62 -11.29 1.86
C PHE A 190 16.73 -10.60 2.66
N SER A 191 17.59 -9.90 1.94
CA SER A 191 18.46 -8.87 2.50
C SER A 191 17.70 -7.56 2.58
N VAL A 192 17.64 -6.94 3.77
CA VAL A 192 16.95 -5.67 3.97
C VAL A 192 17.83 -4.53 3.50
N LEU A 193 17.42 -3.82 2.46
CA LEU A 193 18.14 -2.65 1.93
C LEU A 193 17.73 -1.36 2.63
N LYS A 194 16.46 -1.27 3.02
CA LYS A 194 15.92 -0.11 3.73
C LYS A 194 14.70 -0.51 4.54
N LEU A 195 14.58 0.03 5.74
CA LEU A 195 13.35 0.08 6.52
C LEU A 195 13.16 1.51 7.01
N SER A 196 11.99 2.07 6.79
CA SER A 196 11.65 3.43 7.22
C SER A 196 10.17 3.53 7.56
N SER A 197 9.82 4.46 8.42
CA SER A 197 8.42 4.87 8.54
C SER A 197 8.15 6.07 7.62
N THR A 198 6.92 6.21 7.17
CA THR A 198 6.52 7.22 6.19
C THR A 198 5.05 7.56 6.36
N HIS A 199 4.64 8.67 5.76
CA HIS A 199 3.32 9.26 5.84
C HIS A 199 2.94 9.69 7.27
N PHE A 200 2.28 10.81 7.34
CA PHE A 200 1.71 11.35 8.56
C PHE A 200 0.46 12.14 8.19
N ASN A 201 -0.64 11.93 8.88
CA ASN A 201 -1.86 12.67 8.60
C ASN A 201 -2.50 13.20 9.90
N PRO A 202 -2.14 14.43 10.33
CA PRO A 202 -2.68 15.03 11.55
C PRO A 202 -4.21 15.25 11.47
N VAL A 203 -4.75 15.45 10.27
CA VAL A 203 -6.21 15.61 10.08
C VAL A 203 -6.93 14.32 10.43
N VAL A 204 -6.37 13.15 10.06
CA VAL A 204 -6.90 11.84 10.46
C VAL A 204 -6.88 11.69 11.97
N ILE A 205 -5.76 12.02 12.62
CA ILE A 205 -5.64 11.91 14.08
C ILE A 205 -6.70 12.75 14.78
N TRP A 206 -6.85 14.01 14.37
CA TRP A 206 -7.85 14.91 14.95
C TRP A 206 -9.30 14.43 14.71
N GLN A 207 -9.61 13.96 13.50
CA GLN A 207 -10.93 13.42 13.18
C GLN A 207 -11.27 12.19 14.02
N ASP A 208 -10.35 11.23 14.12
CA ASP A 208 -10.56 9.98 14.85
C ASP A 208 -10.65 10.24 16.38
N TRP A 209 -9.86 11.19 16.88
CA TRP A 209 -9.99 11.64 18.25
C TRP A 209 -11.39 12.22 18.56
N ARG A 210 -11.88 13.14 17.70
CA ARG A 210 -13.22 13.73 17.85
C ARG A 210 -14.34 12.72 17.72
N ARG A 211 -14.17 11.73 16.87
CA ARG A 211 -15.18 10.69 16.61
C ARG A 211 -15.32 9.70 17.74
N GLY A 212 -14.30 9.49 18.56
CA GLY A 212 -14.33 8.60 19.72
C GLY A 212 -14.30 7.11 19.38
N GLY A 213 -13.99 6.72 18.11
CA GLY A 213 -13.85 5.32 17.67
C GLY A 213 -15.04 4.78 16.89
N SER A 214 -16.00 5.63 16.49
CA SER A 214 -17.06 5.21 15.56
C SER A 214 -16.49 4.87 14.17
N GLU A 215 -17.10 3.93 13.49
CA GLU A 215 -16.69 3.46 12.18
C GLU A 215 -16.67 4.57 11.12
N VAL A 216 -15.70 4.53 10.23
CA VAL A 216 -15.54 5.49 9.14
C VAL A 216 -16.06 4.88 7.86
N SER A 217 -17.10 5.48 7.26
CA SER A 217 -17.65 5.00 5.99
C SER A 217 -16.62 5.08 4.84
N ASN A 218 -16.80 4.21 3.85
CA ASN A 218 -15.96 4.22 2.64
C ASN A 218 -16.03 5.57 1.90
N GLU A 219 -17.19 6.20 1.85
CA GLU A 219 -17.38 7.51 1.24
C GLU A 219 -16.57 8.59 1.95
N GLU A 220 -16.59 8.59 3.28
CA GLU A 220 -15.82 9.56 4.08
C GLU A 220 -14.31 9.35 3.92
N ARG A 221 -13.86 8.09 3.84
CA ARG A 221 -12.44 7.76 3.54
C ARG A 221 -12.04 8.30 2.17
N ALA A 222 -12.86 8.09 1.15
CA ALA A 222 -12.61 8.57 -0.21
C ALA A 222 -12.58 10.11 -0.28
N ARG A 223 -13.54 10.79 0.35
CA ARG A 223 -13.58 12.26 0.42
C ARG A 223 -12.38 12.86 1.15
N LEU A 224 -11.93 12.23 2.24
CA LEU A 224 -10.75 12.69 2.94
C LEU A 224 -9.49 12.54 2.08
N LEU A 225 -9.37 11.43 1.37
CA LEU A 225 -8.27 11.20 0.44
C LEU A 225 -8.26 12.26 -0.67
N GLN A 226 -9.42 12.56 -1.26
CA GLN A 226 -9.60 13.62 -2.27
C GLN A 226 -9.15 14.98 -1.74
N ARG A 227 -9.61 15.38 -0.55
CA ARG A 227 -9.21 16.64 0.09
C ARG A 227 -7.70 16.72 0.35
N THR A 228 -7.11 15.67 0.90
CA THR A 228 -5.67 15.64 1.19
C THR A 228 -4.84 15.67 -0.09
N THR A 229 -5.32 15.07 -1.17
CA THR A 229 -4.70 15.12 -2.50
C THR A 229 -4.79 16.54 -3.08
N ALA A 230 -5.95 17.20 -3.00
CA ALA A 230 -6.14 18.58 -3.44
C ALA A 230 -5.22 19.56 -2.68
N TYR A 231 -5.04 19.38 -1.35
CA TYR A 231 -4.10 20.20 -0.57
C TYR A 231 -2.65 20.03 -1.04
N LYS A 232 -2.25 18.82 -1.42
CA LYS A 232 -0.90 18.58 -1.96
C LYS A 232 -0.67 19.25 -3.31
N GLN A 233 -1.72 19.44 -4.10
CA GLN A 233 -1.66 20.07 -5.43
C GLN A 233 -1.74 21.60 -5.37
N ASN A 234 -2.27 22.20 -4.29
CA ASN A 234 -2.48 23.63 -4.20
C ASN A 234 -1.14 24.39 -4.01
N PRO A 235 -0.69 25.23 -4.97
CA PRO A 235 0.58 25.95 -4.88
C PRO A 235 0.61 27.00 -3.76
N LEU A 236 -0.53 27.57 -3.38
CA LEU A 236 -0.62 28.61 -2.35
C LEU A 236 -0.31 28.09 -0.93
N LEU A 237 -0.35 26.78 -0.72
CA LEU A 237 -0.05 26.15 0.58
C LEU A 237 1.43 25.77 0.76
N GLY A 238 2.34 26.42 0.03
CA GLY A 238 3.79 26.18 0.10
C GLY A 238 4.37 26.17 1.51
N PRO A 239 4.21 27.22 2.32
CA PRO A 239 4.71 27.30 3.70
C PRO A 239 4.14 26.21 4.61
N LEU A 240 2.83 25.95 4.52
CA LEU A 240 2.16 24.90 5.30
C LEU A 240 2.69 23.52 4.91
N ARG A 241 2.92 23.28 3.62
CA ARG A 241 3.52 22.03 3.14
C ARG A 241 4.96 21.85 3.65
N PHE A 242 5.72 22.91 3.79
CA PHE A 242 7.08 22.84 4.35
C PHE A 242 7.04 22.40 5.83
N LEU A 243 6.21 23.02 6.66
CA LEU A 243 6.00 22.62 8.06
C LEU A 243 5.53 21.17 8.18
N TYR A 244 4.55 20.81 7.37
CA TYR A 244 4.04 19.44 7.31
C TYR A 244 5.15 18.43 6.94
N ARG A 245 5.94 18.69 5.89
CA ARG A 245 7.06 17.85 5.47
C ARG A 245 8.14 17.73 6.55
N SER A 246 8.38 18.81 7.32
CA SER A 246 9.36 18.79 8.41
C SER A 246 8.88 17.92 9.58
N ALA A 247 7.61 18.07 10.01
CA ALA A 247 7.01 17.22 11.02
C ALA A 247 7.03 15.74 10.60
N GLU A 248 6.68 15.47 9.35
CA GLU A 248 6.69 14.11 8.82
C GLU A 248 8.10 13.50 8.76
N LYS A 249 9.13 14.28 8.36
CA LYS A 249 10.53 13.83 8.39
C LYS A 249 10.96 13.48 9.81
N LEU A 250 10.57 14.27 10.81
CA LEU A 250 10.87 14.01 12.21
C LEU A 250 10.21 12.69 12.68
N LEU A 251 8.92 12.51 12.39
CA LEU A 251 8.20 11.29 12.72
C LEU A 251 8.76 10.07 11.96
N ALA A 252 9.16 10.24 10.72
CA ALA A 252 9.81 9.19 9.95
C ALA A 252 11.16 8.79 10.57
N ALA A 253 11.97 9.76 11.00
CA ALA A 253 13.27 9.52 11.64
C ALA A 253 13.16 8.80 12.98
N THR A 254 12.07 9.06 13.74
CA THR A 254 11.79 8.42 15.02
C THR A 254 11.00 7.10 14.92
N GLY A 255 10.63 6.69 13.70
CA GLY A 255 9.84 5.49 13.48
C GLY A 255 8.35 5.62 13.86
N LEU A 256 7.86 6.85 14.04
CA LEU A 256 6.51 7.15 14.52
C LEU A 256 5.52 7.56 13.42
N ALA A 257 5.93 7.56 12.16
CA ALA A 257 5.02 7.82 11.05
C ALA A 257 4.01 6.67 10.83
N ASP A 258 2.93 6.95 10.10
CA ASP A 258 1.73 6.11 10.04
C ASP A 258 1.93 4.76 9.32
N ASN A 259 2.90 4.68 8.41
CA ASN A 259 3.20 3.46 7.64
C ASN A 259 4.66 3.04 7.79
N LEU A 260 4.93 1.77 7.57
CA LEU A 260 6.26 1.19 7.40
C LEU A 260 6.50 0.89 5.92
N ALA A 261 7.63 1.34 5.40
CA ALA A 261 8.10 0.98 4.07
C ALA A 261 9.41 0.18 4.21
N ILE A 262 9.44 -1.03 3.64
CA ILE A 262 10.63 -1.89 3.60
C ILE A 262 11.00 -2.19 2.15
N VAL A 263 12.28 -2.12 1.85
CA VAL A 263 12.87 -2.49 0.55
C VAL A 263 13.80 -3.67 0.80
N LEU A 264 13.57 -4.71 0.04
CA LEU A 264 14.15 -6.02 0.20
C LEU A 264 14.84 -6.44 -1.09
N ARG A 265 16.03 -7.06 -1.00
CA ARG A 265 16.70 -7.69 -2.14
C ARG A 265 16.66 -9.20 -1.98
N ARG A 266 16.28 -9.92 -3.04
CA ARG A 266 16.40 -11.37 -3.09
C ARG A 266 17.86 -11.78 -2.81
N ARG A 267 18.04 -12.78 -1.93
CA ARG A 267 19.34 -13.36 -1.63
C ARG A 267 19.84 -14.26 -2.75
#